data_098a1dab1d0970eb364738ac298f5f67
#
_entry.id   098a1dab1d0970eb364738ac298f5f67
#
_cell.length_a   1.000
_cell.length_b   1.000
_cell.length_c   1.000
_cell.angle_alpha   90.00
_cell.angle_beta   90.00
_cell.angle_gamma   90.00
#
_symmetry.space_group_name_H-M   'P 1'
#
loop_
_entity.id
_entity.type
_entity.pdbx_description
1 polymer ?
#
loop_
_entity_poly.entity_id
_entity_poly.type
_entity_poly.pdbx_seq_one_letter_code
_entity_poly.pdbx_strand_id
1 'polypeptide(L)'
;MSVSASIISINESAGALTNIQDGQVFEYVLLDPSPESKERLKNIVQEFLKKINLEKSYNLLCLCLEEIISNSVKANIKRAYFISHNLDINKPEDYEKGMKSFKEEGLSKIKDMRFVKKIADMGLYVKLYFTIQNGCLTSTAKNNSVISKEEIDRVNTKLKLSENKSAEDLFMNSIDQTEGAGLGIIMIKKILSQISSAPDCFAISATDTETVTELKILP
;
A
#
# COMPACT_ATOMS: atom_id res chain seq x y z
N MET A 1 6.34 8.10 -29.96
CA MET A 1 4.91 8.35 -29.67
C MET A 1 4.56 7.51 -28.44
N SER A 2 4.40 8.11 -27.28
CA SER A 2 3.93 7.39 -26.09
C SER A 2 2.43 7.14 -26.27
N VAL A 3 2.05 5.92 -26.54
CA VAL A 3 0.66 5.50 -26.46
C VAL A 3 0.27 5.61 -24.98
N SER A 4 -0.56 6.58 -24.66
CA SER A 4 -1.18 6.65 -23.32
C SER A 4 -1.98 5.37 -23.14
N ALA A 5 -1.50 4.48 -22.28
CA ALA A 5 -2.24 3.26 -21.95
C ALA A 5 -3.59 3.67 -21.37
N SER A 6 -4.68 3.19 -21.94
CA SER A 6 -6.02 3.44 -21.41
C SER A 6 -6.15 2.73 -20.06
N ILE A 7 -6.54 3.48 -19.02
CA ILE A 7 -6.80 2.92 -17.69
C ILE A 7 -8.21 2.31 -17.69
N ILE A 8 -8.30 1.06 -17.29
CA ILE A 8 -9.56 0.32 -17.18
C ILE A 8 -9.97 0.28 -15.70
N SER A 9 -11.09 0.94 -15.36
CA SER A 9 -11.66 0.84 -14.01
C SER A 9 -12.32 -0.52 -13.79
N ILE A 10 -11.99 -1.18 -12.69
CA ILE A 10 -12.51 -2.50 -12.32
C ILE A 10 -13.39 -2.48 -11.07
N ASN A 11 -13.80 -1.30 -10.60
CA ASN A 11 -14.69 -1.17 -9.46
C ASN A 11 -16.09 -1.75 -9.74
N GLU A 12 -16.58 -1.59 -10.97
CA GLU A 12 -17.96 -1.90 -11.33
C GLU A 12 -18.13 -3.18 -12.16
N SER A 13 -17.05 -3.71 -12.75
CA SER A 13 -17.13 -4.81 -13.71
C SER A 13 -16.15 -5.94 -13.42
N ALA A 14 -16.67 -7.07 -12.90
CA ALA A 14 -15.91 -8.31 -12.83
C ALA A 14 -15.53 -8.86 -14.24
N GLY A 15 -16.29 -8.51 -15.28
CA GLY A 15 -16.04 -8.90 -16.66
C GLY A 15 -14.77 -8.27 -17.27
N ALA A 16 -14.28 -7.16 -16.72
CA ALA A 16 -13.06 -6.51 -17.21
C ALA A 16 -11.79 -7.38 -17.06
N LEU A 17 -11.80 -8.35 -16.13
CA LEU A 17 -10.66 -9.24 -15.87
C LEU A 17 -10.62 -10.50 -16.73
N THR A 18 -11.64 -10.75 -17.56
CA THR A 18 -11.71 -11.96 -18.40
C THR A 18 -10.68 -11.98 -19.53
N ASN A 19 -10.17 -10.82 -19.94
CA ASN A 19 -9.20 -10.71 -21.03
C ASN A 19 -8.09 -9.68 -20.71
N ILE A 20 -7.25 -10.01 -19.72
CA ILE A 20 -6.09 -9.19 -19.37
C ILE A 20 -5.05 -9.27 -20.51
N GLN A 21 -4.76 -8.14 -21.14
CA GLN A 21 -3.74 -8.04 -22.21
C GLN A 21 -2.45 -7.42 -21.65
N ASP A 22 -1.33 -7.77 -22.31
CA ASP A 22 -0.03 -7.21 -21.96
C ASP A 22 -0.02 -5.68 -22.13
N GLY A 23 0.52 -4.97 -21.15
CA GLY A 23 0.59 -3.50 -21.13
C GLY A 23 -0.70 -2.77 -20.75
N GLN A 24 -1.83 -3.46 -20.57
CA GLN A 24 -3.05 -2.83 -20.05
C GLN A 24 -2.90 -2.46 -18.59
N VAL A 25 -3.46 -1.31 -18.20
CA VAL A 25 -3.47 -0.82 -16.83
C VAL A 25 -4.90 -0.88 -16.28
N PHE A 26 -5.06 -1.58 -15.16
CA PHE A 26 -6.33 -1.73 -14.46
C PHE A 26 -6.29 -0.94 -13.16
N GLU A 27 -7.31 -0.11 -12.92
CA GLU A 27 -7.46 0.68 -11.69
C GLU A 27 -8.54 0.09 -10.80
N TYR A 28 -8.22 -0.13 -9.54
CA TYR A 28 -9.16 -0.44 -8.46
C TYR A 28 -9.09 0.66 -7.40
N VAL A 29 -10.19 1.40 -7.21
CA VAL A 29 -10.31 2.41 -6.16
C VAL A 29 -10.87 1.75 -4.91
N LEU A 30 -10.12 1.76 -3.82
CA LEU A 30 -10.59 1.27 -2.53
C LEU A 30 -11.48 2.34 -1.89
N LEU A 31 -12.79 2.13 -1.94
CA LEU A 31 -13.79 3.05 -1.40
C LEU A 31 -13.90 2.94 0.13
N ASP A 32 -13.75 1.72 0.64
CA ASP A 32 -13.81 1.40 2.07
C ASP A 32 -13.02 0.09 2.37
N PRO A 33 -12.63 -0.16 3.63
CA PRO A 33 -11.97 -1.41 4.02
C PRO A 33 -12.95 -2.54 4.36
N SER A 34 -14.14 -2.58 3.72
CA SER A 34 -15.16 -3.61 3.97
C SER A 34 -14.70 -5.01 3.57
N PRO A 35 -15.35 -6.07 4.09
CA PRO A 35 -15.10 -7.44 3.66
C PRO A 35 -15.29 -7.63 2.15
N GLU A 36 -16.28 -6.97 1.57
CA GLU A 36 -16.60 -7.02 0.13
C GLU A 36 -15.45 -6.44 -0.71
N SER A 37 -14.91 -5.28 -0.30
CA SER A 37 -13.77 -4.65 -0.97
C SER A 37 -12.52 -5.52 -0.91
N LYS A 38 -12.30 -6.20 0.22
CA LYS A 38 -11.18 -7.15 0.39
C LYS A 38 -11.35 -8.39 -0.49
N GLU A 39 -12.55 -8.96 -0.54
CA GLU A 39 -12.84 -10.13 -1.37
C GLU A 39 -12.67 -9.79 -2.86
N ARG A 40 -13.13 -8.61 -3.29
CA ARG A 40 -12.92 -8.14 -4.66
C ARG A 40 -11.43 -8.01 -4.99
N LEU A 41 -10.63 -7.44 -4.09
CA LEU A 41 -9.18 -7.35 -4.28
C LEU A 41 -8.56 -8.75 -4.43
N LYS A 42 -8.95 -9.71 -3.61
CA LYS A 42 -8.47 -11.09 -3.69
C LYS A 42 -8.77 -11.72 -5.05
N ASN A 43 -9.97 -11.51 -5.58
CA ASN A 43 -10.34 -11.99 -6.90
C ASN A 43 -9.50 -11.32 -8.01
N ILE A 44 -9.24 -10.01 -7.92
CA ILE A 44 -8.35 -9.30 -8.84
C ILE A 44 -6.97 -9.94 -8.83
N VAL A 45 -6.37 -10.09 -7.66
CA VAL A 45 -5.03 -10.69 -7.49
C VAL A 45 -4.97 -12.08 -8.09
N GLN A 46 -6.01 -12.90 -7.87
CA GLN A 46 -6.08 -14.26 -8.39
C GLN A 46 -6.05 -14.29 -9.93
N GLU A 47 -6.83 -13.41 -10.58
CA GLU A 47 -6.88 -13.38 -12.06
C GLU A 47 -5.55 -12.90 -12.66
N PHE A 48 -4.88 -11.92 -12.05
CA PHE A 48 -3.56 -11.48 -12.51
C PHE A 48 -2.49 -12.56 -12.31
N LEU A 49 -2.49 -13.27 -11.18
CA LEU A 49 -1.53 -14.35 -10.92
C LEU A 49 -1.74 -15.55 -11.84
N LYS A 50 -2.99 -15.90 -12.19
CA LYS A 50 -3.29 -16.92 -13.21
C LYS A 50 -2.67 -16.54 -14.56
N LYS A 51 -2.76 -15.26 -14.92
CA LYS A 51 -2.24 -14.80 -16.22
C LYS A 51 -0.72 -14.98 -16.38
N ILE A 52 0.03 -14.95 -15.28
CA ILE A 52 1.50 -15.15 -15.26
C ILE A 52 1.91 -16.52 -14.68
N ASN A 53 0.98 -17.45 -14.46
CA ASN A 53 1.21 -18.81 -13.93
C ASN A 53 1.88 -18.82 -12.54
N LEU A 54 1.49 -17.91 -11.66
CA LEU A 54 2.03 -17.76 -10.29
C LEU A 54 0.96 -17.89 -9.20
N GLU A 55 -0.08 -18.69 -9.40
CA GLU A 55 -1.18 -18.87 -8.44
C GLU A 55 -0.71 -19.34 -7.06
N LYS A 56 0.40 -20.08 -7.01
CA LYS A 56 1.03 -20.50 -5.73
C LYS A 56 1.45 -19.33 -4.84
N SER A 57 1.66 -18.16 -5.42
CA SER A 57 2.07 -16.94 -4.69
C SER A 57 0.88 -16.10 -4.19
N TYR A 58 -0.36 -16.57 -4.42
CA TYR A 58 -1.59 -15.83 -4.11
C TYR A 58 -1.66 -15.33 -2.66
N ASN A 59 -1.51 -16.22 -1.68
CA ASN A 59 -1.62 -15.84 -0.27
C ASN A 59 -0.55 -14.82 0.14
N LEU A 60 0.67 -14.98 -0.37
CA LEU A 60 1.81 -14.11 -0.07
C LEU A 60 1.62 -12.72 -0.68
N LEU A 61 1.14 -12.65 -1.93
CA LEU A 61 0.87 -11.35 -2.55
C LEU A 61 -0.32 -10.65 -1.89
N CYS A 62 -1.39 -11.37 -1.54
CA CYS A 62 -2.51 -10.81 -0.79
C CYS A 62 -2.05 -10.21 0.54
N LEU A 63 -1.18 -10.91 1.29
CA LEU A 63 -0.63 -10.41 2.55
C LEU A 63 0.17 -9.11 2.35
N CYS A 64 1.01 -9.04 1.30
CA CYS A 64 1.75 -7.82 0.96
C CYS A 64 0.81 -6.65 0.64
N LEU A 65 -0.21 -6.87 -0.17
CA LEU A 65 -1.16 -5.83 -0.56
C LEU A 65 -2.03 -5.38 0.63
N GLU A 66 -2.48 -6.30 1.48
CA GLU A 66 -3.23 -5.97 2.70
C GLU A 66 -2.41 -5.06 3.64
N GLU A 67 -1.11 -5.32 3.80
CA GLU A 67 -0.23 -4.46 4.61
C GLU A 67 -0.03 -3.08 3.99
N ILE A 68 0.18 -3.01 2.66
CA ILE A 68 0.32 -1.73 1.93
C ILE A 68 -0.97 -0.91 2.04
N ILE A 69 -2.13 -1.53 1.84
CA ILE A 69 -3.42 -0.88 1.96
C ILE A 69 -3.62 -0.37 3.39
N SER A 70 -3.33 -1.21 4.39
CA SER A 70 -3.42 -0.82 5.81
C SER A 70 -2.58 0.41 6.11
N ASN A 71 -1.34 0.46 5.60
CA ASN A 71 -0.45 1.60 5.79
C ASN A 71 -0.96 2.86 5.07
N SER A 72 -1.48 2.72 3.84
CA SER A 72 -2.08 3.81 3.07
C SER A 72 -3.33 4.38 3.76
N VAL A 73 -4.21 3.51 4.26
CA VAL A 73 -5.41 3.91 5.02
C VAL A 73 -5.03 4.62 6.31
N LYS A 74 -4.04 4.09 7.07
CA LYS A 74 -3.54 4.77 8.29
C LYS A 74 -2.96 6.15 7.99
N ALA A 75 -2.23 6.32 6.88
CA ALA A 75 -1.71 7.60 6.44
C ALA A 75 -2.85 8.60 6.13
N ASN A 76 -3.89 8.16 5.43
CA ASN A 76 -5.07 8.98 5.14
C ASN A 76 -5.82 9.36 6.43
N ILE A 77 -5.98 8.43 7.38
CA ILE A 77 -6.60 8.69 8.69
C ILE A 77 -5.79 9.73 9.47
N LYS A 78 -4.46 9.59 9.51
CA LYS A 78 -3.57 10.57 10.13
C LYS A 78 -3.76 11.96 9.47
N ARG A 79 -3.77 12.03 8.14
CA ARG A 79 -3.99 13.29 7.41
C ARG A 79 -5.34 13.92 7.74
N ALA A 80 -6.42 13.14 7.72
CA ALA A 80 -7.75 13.60 8.08
C ALA A 80 -7.83 14.09 9.53
N TYR A 81 -7.13 13.43 10.45
CA TYR A 81 -7.04 13.83 11.85
C TYR A 81 -6.38 15.22 11.99
N PHE A 82 -5.22 15.42 11.35
CA PHE A 82 -4.51 16.70 11.39
C PHE A 82 -5.35 17.83 10.83
N ILE A 83 -5.98 17.64 9.66
CA ILE A 83 -6.88 18.62 9.03
C ILE A 83 -8.05 18.95 9.99
N SER A 84 -8.65 17.94 10.61
CA SER A 84 -9.81 18.13 11.50
C SER A 84 -9.49 18.88 12.78
N HIS A 85 -8.22 18.93 13.20
CA HIS A 85 -7.75 19.62 14.39
C HIS A 85 -7.00 20.92 14.07
N ASN A 86 -7.03 21.37 12.79
CA ASN A 86 -6.30 22.55 12.31
C ASN A 86 -4.79 22.48 12.62
N LEU A 87 -4.19 21.29 12.51
CA LEU A 87 -2.77 21.06 12.70
C LEU A 87 -2.09 20.91 11.33
N ASP A 88 -0.92 21.51 11.17
CA ASP A 88 -0.09 21.35 9.98
C ASP A 88 0.91 20.21 10.18
N ILE A 89 0.71 19.11 9.45
CA ILE A 89 1.54 17.91 9.54
C ILE A 89 3.01 18.17 9.18
N ASN A 90 3.30 19.27 8.48
CA ASN A 90 4.67 19.66 8.07
C ASN A 90 5.36 20.56 9.09
N LYS A 91 4.65 21.04 10.12
CA LYS A 91 5.23 21.84 11.21
C LYS A 91 5.62 20.93 12.37
N PRO A 92 6.88 20.92 12.83
CA PRO A 92 7.35 20.02 13.88
C PRO A 92 6.53 20.09 15.18
N GLU A 93 6.15 21.29 15.63
CA GLU A 93 5.36 21.49 16.85
C GLU A 93 3.93 20.89 16.72
N ASP A 94 3.27 21.15 15.59
CA ASP A 94 1.95 20.61 15.29
C ASP A 94 2.02 19.09 15.09
N TYR A 95 3.11 18.59 14.47
CA TYR A 95 3.34 17.16 14.27
C TYR A 95 3.46 16.43 15.60
N GLU A 96 4.30 16.92 16.52
CA GLU A 96 4.48 16.31 17.85
C GLU A 96 3.16 16.27 18.62
N LYS A 97 2.46 17.42 18.70
CA LYS A 97 1.17 17.54 19.36
C LYS A 97 0.12 16.60 18.73
N GLY A 98 0.00 16.62 17.40
CA GLY A 98 -0.95 15.83 16.66
C GLY A 98 -0.69 14.33 16.78
N MET A 99 0.56 13.89 16.73
CA MET A 99 0.92 12.47 16.88
C MET A 99 0.66 11.93 18.27
N LYS A 100 0.88 12.72 19.33
CA LYS A 100 0.55 12.33 20.70
C LYS A 100 -0.95 12.04 20.85
N SER A 101 -1.79 12.98 20.45
CA SER A 101 -3.25 12.83 20.52
C SER A 101 -3.78 11.76 19.55
N PHE A 102 -3.19 11.64 18.37
CA PHE A 102 -3.57 10.64 17.37
C PHE A 102 -3.36 9.21 17.85
N LYS A 103 -2.29 8.93 18.61
CA LYS A 103 -2.05 7.60 19.20
C LYS A 103 -3.13 7.22 20.21
N GLU A 104 -3.58 8.19 21.01
CA GLU A 104 -4.59 7.98 22.06
C GLU A 104 -6.00 7.82 21.46
N GLU A 105 -6.35 8.62 20.47
CA GLU A 105 -7.72 8.73 19.97
C GLU A 105 -7.91 8.23 18.53
N GLY A 106 -6.93 8.47 17.66
CA GLY A 106 -7.09 8.31 16.21
C GLY A 106 -7.23 6.86 15.76
N LEU A 107 -6.48 5.94 16.37
CA LEU A 107 -6.50 4.52 15.99
C LEU A 107 -7.83 3.84 16.36
N SER A 108 -8.52 4.29 17.40
CA SER A 108 -9.85 3.77 17.78
C SER A 108 -10.92 4.12 16.73
N LYS A 109 -10.73 5.24 16.01
CA LYS A 109 -11.67 5.75 14.99
C LYS A 109 -11.61 4.98 13.66
N ILE A 110 -10.59 4.14 13.44
CA ILE A 110 -10.46 3.32 12.20
C ILE A 110 -11.67 2.41 11.99
N LYS A 111 -12.32 1.96 13.06
CA LYS A 111 -13.50 1.09 13.00
C LYS A 111 -14.82 1.85 12.87
N ASP A 112 -14.82 3.18 12.97
CA ASP A 112 -16.04 3.99 12.83
C ASP A 112 -16.30 4.30 11.34
N MET A 113 -17.34 3.70 10.78
CA MET A 113 -17.78 3.92 9.38
C MET A 113 -18.07 5.40 9.06
N ARG A 114 -18.50 6.19 10.06
CA ARG A 114 -18.70 7.63 9.87
C ARG A 114 -17.39 8.35 9.62
N PHE A 115 -16.31 7.87 10.23
CA PHE A 115 -14.97 8.42 10.01
C PHE A 115 -14.41 8.03 8.64
N VAL A 116 -14.66 6.78 8.19
CA VAL A 116 -14.31 6.33 6.83
C VAL A 116 -15.00 7.19 5.78
N LYS A 117 -16.30 7.45 5.94
CA LYS A 117 -17.04 8.36 5.06
C LYS A 117 -16.44 9.77 5.06
N LYS A 118 -16.10 10.30 6.22
CA LYS A 118 -15.46 11.62 6.34
C LYS A 118 -14.13 11.69 5.59
N ILE A 119 -13.34 10.61 5.58
CA ILE A 119 -12.09 10.53 4.82
C ILE A 119 -12.36 10.65 3.32
N ALA A 120 -13.36 9.93 2.82
CA ALA A 120 -13.77 10.01 1.42
C ALA A 120 -14.30 11.41 1.05
N ASP A 121 -15.12 12.02 1.92
CA ASP A 121 -15.64 13.38 1.75
C ASP A 121 -14.52 14.45 1.72
N MET A 122 -13.36 14.16 2.34
CA MET A 122 -12.15 14.99 2.26
C MET A 122 -11.35 14.76 0.97
N GLY A 123 -11.81 13.90 0.06
CA GLY A 123 -11.11 13.54 -1.17
C GLY A 123 -9.88 12.66 -0.96
N LEU A 124 -9.74 12.04 0.22
CA LEU A 124 -8.65 11.10 0.48
C LEU A 124 -8.97 9.73 -0.10
N TYR A 125 -8.01 9.13 -0.80
CA TYR A 125 -8.21 7.86 -1.51
C TYR A 125 -7.03 6.90 -1.35
N VAL A 126 -7.31 5.63 -1.62
CA VAL A 126 -6.31 4.59 -1.93
C VAL A 126 -6.70 3.99 -3.27
N LYS A 127 -5.80 4.04 -4.25
CA LYS A 127 -5.98 3.46 -5.57
C LYS A 127 -4.93 2.39 -5.81
N LEU A 128 -5.36 1.29 -6.37
CA LEU A 128 -4.49 0.18 -6.77
C LEU A 128 -4.49 0.07 -8.29
N TYR A 129 -3.32 -0.06 -8.85
CA TYR A 129 -3.12 -0.27 -10.28
C TYR A 129 -2.45 -1.61 -10.49
N PHE A 130 -2.93 -2.35 -11.47
CA PHE A 130 -2.37 -3.64 -11.86
C PHE A 130 -2.06 -3.62 -13.34
N THR A 131 -0.87 -4.08 -13.73
CA THR A 131 -0.49 -4.26 -15.12
C THR A 131 0.42 -5.48 -15.25
N ILE A 132 0.31 -6.18 -16.38
CA ILE A 132 1.29 -7.17 -16.78
C ILE A 132 2.00 -6.63 -17.99
N GLN A 133 3.33 -6.62 -17.95
CA GLN A 133 4.15 -6.25 -19.09
C GLN A 133 5.34 -7.19 -19.20
N ASN A 134 5.47 -7.83 -20.35
CA ASN A 134 6.53 -8.82 -20.61
C ASN A 134 6.58 -9.92 -19.53
N GLY A 135 5.43 -10.41 -19.08
CA GLY A 135 5.33 -11.44 -18.04
C GLY A 135 5.56 -10.95 -16.60
N CYS A 136 5.89 -9.68 -16.40
CA CYS A 136 6.04 -9.09 -15.08
C CYS A 136 4.71 -8.46 -14.64
N LEU A 137 4.17 -8.90 -13.50
CA LEU A 137 3.05 -8.25 -12.83
C LEU A 137 3.57 -7.09 -11.98
N THR A 138 3.10 -5.89 -12.25
CA THR A 138 3.31 -4.71 -11.40
C THR A 138 2.01 -4.35 -10.72
N SER A 139 2.04 -4.26 -9.38
CA SER A 139 0.95 -3.76 -8.55
C SER A 139 1.41 -2.46 -7.89
N THR A 140 0.70 -1.36 -8.16
CA THR A 140 1.03 -0.03 -7.63
C THR A 140 -0.10 0.47 -6.74
N ALA A 141 0.21 0.78 -5.49
CA ALA A 141 -0.72 1.45 -4.58
C ALA A 141 -0.38 2.94 -4.50
N LYS A 142 -1.40 3.78 -4.64
CA LYS A 142 -1.31 5.24 -4.50
C LYS A 142 -2.27 5.75 -3.47
N ASN A 143 -1.81 6.60 -2.59
CA ASN A 143 -2.67 7.36 -1.69
C ASN A 143 -2.22 8.84 -1.66
N ASN A 144 -3.17 9.75 -1.53
CA ASN A 144 -2.90 11.19 -1.57
C ASN A 144 -2.55 11.80 -0.20
N SER A 145 -1.98 10.99 0.70
CA SER A 145 -1.24 11.45 1.87
C SER A 145 0.25 11.28 1.59
N VAL A 146 0.91 12.38 1.23
CA VAL A 146 2.33 12.34 0.83
C VAL A 146 3.20 11.92 2.02
N ILE A 147 4.01 10.89 1.83
CA ILE A 147 5.01 10.45 2.81
C ILE A 147 6.14 11.48 2.90
N SER A 148 6.58 11.83 4.10
CA SER A 148 7.67 12.79 4.26
C SER A 148 9.02 12.17 3.86
N LYS A 149 9.99 13.04 3.55
CA LYS A 149 11.34 12.61 3.23
C LYS A 149 11.97 11.82 4.40
N GLU A 150 11.73 12.27 5.63
CA GLU A 150 12.23 11.60 6.84
C GLU A 150 11.61 10.21 7.01
N GLU A 151 10.34 10.05 6.64
CA GLU A 151 9.67 8.73 6.67
C GLU A 151 10.25 7.81 5.59
N ILE A 152 10.50 8.30 4.38
CA ILE A 152 11.15 7.54 3.30
C ILE A 152 12.56 7.12 3.72
N ASP A 153 13.35 8.03 4.27
CA ASP A 153 14.73 7.75 4.72
C ASP A 153 14.74 6.70 5.83
N ARG A 154 13.78 6.75 6.76
CA ARG A 154 13.59 5.71 7.79
C ARG A 154 13.23 4.34 7.19
N VAL A 155 12.34 4.31 6.20
CA VAL A 155 11.98 3.07 5.49
C VAL A 155 13.21 2.49 4.79
N ASN A 156 13.92 3.29 4.03
CA ASN A 156 15.11 2.86 3.29
C ASN A 156 16.23 2.35 4.23
N THR A 157 16.45 3.03 5.36
CA THR A 157 17.40 2.60 6.37
C THR A 157 17.03 1.22 6.94
N LYS A 158 15.75 1.01 7.26
CA LYS A 158 15.26 -0.28 7.78
C LYS A 158 15.37 -1.39 6.75
N LEU A 159 15.04 -1.12 5.49
CA LEU A 159 15.19 -2.08 4.40
C LEU A 159 16.65 -2.52 4.26
N LYS A 160 17.60 -1.58 4.26
CA LYS A 160 19.05 -1.89 4.21
C LYS A 160 19.50 -2.72 5.42
N LEU A 161 19.08 -2.34 6.63
CA LEU A 161 19.43 -3.08 7.84
C LEU A 161 18.84 -4.50 7.87
N SER A 162 17.75 -4.73 7.14
CA SER A 162 17.08 -6.03 7.09
C SER A 162 17.69 -7.00 6.07
N GLU A 163 18.50 -6.54 5.14
CA GLU A 163 19.05 -7.38 4.06
C GLU A 163 19.88 -8.56 4.58
N ASN A 164 20.61 -8.36 5.68
CA ASN A 164 21.52 -9.36 6.27
C ASN A 164 20.97 -10.02 7.55
N LYS A 165 19.68 -9.82 7.88
CA LYS A 165 19.08 -10.38 9.10
C LYS A 165 18.04 -11.45 8.77
N SER A 166 17.97 -12.48 9.62
CA SER A 166 16.87 -13.46 9.52
C SER A 166 15.52 -12.83 9.89
N ALA A 167 14.41 -13.47 9.49
CA ALA A 167 13.08 -13.02 9.89
C ALA A 167 12.90 -13.04 11.43
N GLU A 168 13.51 -14.03 12.10
CA GLU A 168 13.49 -14.20 13.55
C GLU A 168 14.23 -13.07 14.27
N ASP A 169 15.44 -12.71 13.80
CA ASP A 169 16.22 -11.60 14.36
C ASP A 169 15.47 -10.26 14.21
N LEU A 170 14.78 -10.07 13.10
CA LEU A 170 13.99 -8.86 12.86
C LEU A 170 12.78 -8.79 13.78
N PHE A 171 12.10 -9.92 14.01
CA PHE A 171 10.97 -10.01 14.91
C PHE A 171 11.41 -9.77 16.38
N MET A 172 12.48 -10.42 16.84
CA MET A 172 13.00 -10.24 18.20
C MET A 172 13.43 -8.80 18.48
N ASN A 173 14.10 -8.14 17.53
CA ASN A 173 14.50 -6.74 17.66
C ASN A 173 13.35 -5.74 17.58
N SER A 174 12.14 -6.17 17.16
CA SER A 174 10.98 -5.31 17.05
C SER A 174 10.10 -5.28 18.28
N ILE A 175 10.20 -6.29 19.14
CA ILE A 175 9.42 -6.42 20.38
C ILE A 175 9.73 -5.24 21.34
N ASP A 176 10.96 -4.73 21.29
CA ASP A 176 11.41 -3.61 22.14
C ASP A 176 11.06 -2.21 21.58
N GLN A 177 10.54 -2.12 20.36
CA GLN A 177 10.18 -0.83 19.74
C GLN A 177 8.66 -0.64 19.75
N THR A 178 8.21 0.21 20.64
CA THR A 178 6.81 0.61 20.89
C THR A 178 6.14 1.31 19.70
N GLU A 179 6.06 0.70 18.57
CA GLU A 179 5.17 1.01 17.43
C GLU A 179 5.51 0.04 16.33
N GLY A 180 4.51 -0.45 15.57
CA GLY A 180 4.66 -1.34 14.41
C GLY A 180 5.54 -0.79 13.28
N ALA A 181 6.66 -0.32 13.67
CA ALA A 181 7.66 0.57 13.13
C ALA A 181 8.37 -0.04 11.92
N GLY A 182 7.63 -0.32 10.84
CA GLY A 182 8.19 -0.72 9.56
C GLY A 182 8.50 -2.20 9.41
N LEU A 183 8.08 -3.06 10.34
CA LEU A 183 8.16 -4.52 10.18
C LEU A 183 7.37 -5.02 8.98
N GLY A 184 6.17 -4.45 8.77
CA GLY A 184 5.34 -4.79 7.63
C GLY A 184 6.07 -4.56 6.30
N ILE A 185 6.79 -3.45 6.16
CA ILE A 185 7.57 -3.15 4.94
C ILE A 185 8.73 -4.13 4.76
N ILE A 186 9.42 -4.48 5.86
CA ILE A 186 10.50 -5.48 5.83
C ILE A 186 9.94 -6.86 5.44
N MET A 187 8.80 -7.23 6.02
CA MET A 187 8.10 -8.48 5.69
C MET A 187 7.72 -8.52 4.21
N ILE A 188 7.15 -7.43 3.66
CA ILE A 188 6.84 -7.31 2.24
C ILE A 188 8.08 -7.57 1.39
N LYS A 189 9.20 -6.89 1.68
CA LYS A 189 10.45 -7.07 0.92
C LYS A 189 10.94 -8.51 0.96
N LYS A 190 10.89 -9.17 2.13
CA LYS A 190 11.30 -10.56 2.28
C LYS A 190 10.37 -11.54 1.55
N ILE A 191 9.06 -11.32 1.60
CA ILE A 191 8.09 -12.12 0.84
C ILE A 191 8.36 -11.98 -0.66
N LEU A 192 8.48 -10.75 -1.14
CA LEU A 192 8.71 -10.48 -2.56
C LEU A 192 10.01 -11.10 -3.06
N SER A 193 11.08 -11.08 -2.27
CA SER A 193 12.34 -11.75 -2.64
C SER A 193 12.23 -13.28 -2.75
N GLN A 194 11.18 -13.88 -2.23
CA GLN A 194 10.91 -15.33 -2.36
C GLN A 194 10.02 -15.67 -3.56
N ILE A 195 9.15 -14.74 -4.00
CA ILE A 195 8.15 -14.98 -5.04
C ILE A 195 8.44 -14.25 -6.35
N SER A 196 9.46 -13.41 -6.39
CA SER A 196 9.82 -12.62 -7.56
C SER A 196 11.31 -12.68 -7.84
N SER A 197 11.66 -12.87 -9.10
CA SER A 197 13.04 -12.76 -9.59
C SER A 197 13.42 -11.30 -9.96
N ALA A 198 12.47 -10.35 -9.87
CA ALA A 198 12.73 -8.94 -10.17
C ALA A 198 13.70 -8.34 -9.13
N PRO A 199 14.82 -7.71 -9.53
CA PRO A 199 15.78 -7.11 -8.61
C PRO A 199 15.15 -5.96 -7.79
N ASP A 200 14.29 -5.16 -8.43
CA ASP A 200 13.56 -4.04 -7.82
C ASP A 200 12.10 -4.44 -7.51
N CYS A 201 11.91 -5.55 -6.79
CA CYS A 201 10.57 -6.08 -6.52
C CYS A 201 9.72 -5.22 -5.58
N PHE A 202 10.32 -4.25 -4.88
CA PHE A 202 9.62 -3.33 -3.98
C PHE A 202 10.22 -1.93 -4.03
N ALA A 203 9.36 -0.92 -4.19
CA ALA A 203 9.73 0.48 -4.10
C ALA A 203 8.66 1.30 -3.39
N ILE A 204 9.08 2.32 -2.65
CA ILE A 204 8.22 3.36 -2.11
C ILE A 204 8.79 4.72 -2.48
N SER A 205 7.94 5.61 -2.96
CA SER A 205 8.33 6.94 -3.40
C SER A 205 7.21 7.95 -3.11
N ALA A 206 7.52 9.23 -3.27
CA ALA A 206 6.55 10.31 -3.20
C ALA A 206 6.56 11.09 -4.52
N THR A 207 5.39 11.52 -4.94
CA THR A 207 5.20 12.63 -5.88
C THR A 207 4.83 13.89 -5.10
N ASP A 208 4.54 14.98 -5.79
CA ASP A 208 4.08 16.22 -5.13
C ASP A 208 2.75 16.03 -4.40
N THR A 209 1.93 15.05 -4.78
CA THR A 209 0.57 14.86 -4.30
C THR A 209 0.26 13.48 -3.74
N GLU A 210 1.11 12.48 -3.98
CA GLU A 210 0.82 11.08 -3.64
C GLU A 210 2.04 10.38 -3.04
N THR A 211 1.77 9.42 -2.15
CA THR A 211 2.69 8.32 -1.86
C THR A 211 2.41 7.20 -2.85
N VAL A 212 3.46 6.65 -3.44
CA VAL A 212 3.42 5.56 -4.41
C VAL A 212 4.21 4.38 -3.87
N THR A 213 3.56 3.23 -3.73
CA THR A 213 4.21 1.96 -3.37
C THR A 213 4.05 0.97 -4.51
N GLU A 214 5.14 0.41 -4.99
CA GLU A 214 5.18 -0.48 -6.14
C GLU A 214 5.71 -1.86 -5.75
N LEU A 215 5.02 -2.90 -6.21
CA LEU A 215 5.42 -4.30 -6.13
C LEU A 215 5.59 -4.84 -7.55
N LYS A 216 6.71 -5.53 -7.80
CA LYS A 216 6.96 -6.23 -9.09
C LYS A 216 7.14 -7.71 -8.83
N ILE A 217 6.43 -8.52 -9.60
CA ILE A 217 6.49 -9.98 -9.55
C ILE A 217 6.83 -10.49 -10.95
N LEU A 218 8.04 -10.98 -11.05
CA LEU A 218 8.54 -11.67 -12.23
C LEU A 218 8.75 -13.13 -11.86
N PRO A 219 8.18 -14.09 -12.61
CA PRO A 219 8.35 -15.53 -12.35
C PRO A 219 9.81 -15.99 -12.30
#